data_b0932a876b819b69ec20243eb3b8205f
#
_entry.id   b0932a876b819b69ec20243eb3b8205f
#
_cell.length_a   1.000
_cell.length_b   1.000
_cell.length_c   1.000
_cell.angle_alpha   90.00
_cell.angle_beta   90.00
_cell.angle_gamma   90.00
#
_symmetry.space_group_name_H-M   'P 1'
#
loop_
_entity.id
_entity.type
_entity.pdbx_description
1 polymer ?
#
loop_
_entity_poly.entity_id
_entity_poly.type
_entity_poly.pdbx_seq_one_letter_code
_entity_poly.pdbx_strand_id
1 'polypeptide(L)'
;MKKTVRDVDVRNKKVIVRCDFNVPMEEGKITDDTRIKAALPTIKYLLDNKAALILMSHLGRPKGEAKMEFSLAPVAERLSEYLGACVKFKSSPKVVDEEIKREVSELKSGEILLLENVRFRKEETDNDPKFAKELASLADLFVQEAFGTAHRAHASTAGIAAYLPAVSGFLIEKEVKFLGGAVENPKRPFVAVMGGAKVGDKIPVIENLLTKVDSLIIGGGMSYTFYKAMGLEIGKSILDTDNVELAKSLMEKAEKMGVKLLLPVDVVCAKEFSNDSEIAVFKRESIDAGYMGLDIGPETIKNFEDTLRKAATVVWNGPMGVFEMDNFAAGTKAVAEILADVEAVTIIGGGDSAAAVEKFGLAHKMSHISTGGGASLEFLEGKTLPGIDVIQDK
;
A
#
# COMPACT_ATOMS: atom_id res chain seq x y z
N MET A 1 1.71 -9.08 -20.17
CA MET A 1 2.47 -9.28 -18.90
C MET A 1 3.73 -8.45 -18.93
N LYS A 2 4.07 -7.78 -17.83
CA LYS A 2 5.29 -6.97 -17.73
C LYS A 2 6.55 -7.84 -17.60
N LYS A 3 7.66 -7.43 -18.23
CA LYS A 3 8.96 -8.07 -18.06
C LYS A 3 9.47 -7.90 -16.63
N THR A 4 10.17 -8.90 -16.13
CA THR A 4 10.80 -8.92 -14.80
C THR A 4 12.31 -8.99 -14.92
N VAL A 5 13.00 -8.84 -13.81
CA VAL A 5 14.47 -9.04 -13.75
C VAL A 5 14.93 -10.42 -14.23
N ARG A 6 14.02 -11.43 -14.27
CA ARG A 6 14.33 -12.77 -14.81
C ARG A 6 14.35 -12.83 -16.34
N ASP A 7 13.70 -11.87 -17.00
CA ASP A 7 13.52 -11.87 -18.45
C ASP A 7 14.66 -11.14 -19.20
N VAL A 8 15.68 -10.66 -18.47
CA VAL A 8 16.80 -9.89 -19.01
C VAL A 8 18.16 -10.36 -18.47
N ASP A 9 19.20 -10.28 -19.27
CA ASP A 9 20.56 -10.53 -18.79
C ASP A 9 21.09 -9.29 -18.07
N VAL A 10 21.41 -9.43 -16.78
CA VAL A 10 21.93 -8.36 -15.92
C VAL A 10 23.45 -8.52 -15.64
N ARG A 11 24.07 -9.58 -16.11
CA ARG A 11 25.46 -9.92 -15.83
C ARG A 11 26.40 -8.85 -16.35
N ASN A 12 27.29 -8.37 -15.46
CA ASN A 12 28.25 -7.30 -15.70
C ASN A 12 27.61 -5.96 -16.19
N LYS A 13 26.33 -5.78 -15.97
CA LYS A 13 25.62 -4.52 -16.24
C LYS A 13 25.54 -3.66 -15.00
N LYS A 14 25.49 -2.36 -15.20
CA LYS A 14 25.09 -1.39 -14.20
C LYS A 14 23.56 -1.31 -14.20
N VAL A 15 22.96 -1.65 -13.08
CA VAL A 15 21.50 -1.71 -12.92
C VAL A 15 21.06 -0.68 -11.90
N ILE A 16 20.27 0.29 -12.31
CA ILE A 16 19.65 1.26 -11.41
C ILE A 16 18.30 0.74 -10.93
N VAL A 17 18.12 0.62 -9.60
CA VAL A 17 16.93 0.06 -8.98
C VAL A 17 16.20 1.13 -8.19
N ARG A 18 14.95 1.40 -8.54
CA ARG A 18 14.08 2.29 -7.74
C ARG A 18 13.41 1.50 -6.64
N CYS A 19 13.88 1.66 -5.42
CA CYS A 19 13.31 1.05 -4.22
C CYS A 19 12.40 2.05 -3.44
N ASP A 20 11.52 1.54 -2.61
CA ASP A 20 10.77 2.35 -1.65
C ASP A 20 11.35 2.17 -0.24
N PHE A 21 12.33 3.00 0.09
CA PHE A 21 12.97 3.05 1.41
C PHE A 21 12.43 4.23 2.25
N ASN A 22 11.19 4.65 1.99
CA ASN A 22 10.52 5.66 2.78
C ASN A 22 10.03 5.05 4.11
N VAL A 23 10.98 4.76 4.98
CA VAL A 23 10.79 4.14 6.30
C VAL A 23 10.51 5.19 7.36
N PRO A 24 9.75 4.87 8.43
CA PRO A 24 9.59 5.77 9.58
C PRO A 24 10.91 5.89 10.34
N MET A 25 11.19 7.12 10.77
CA MET A 25 12.43 7.47 11.47
C MET A 25 12.10 8.19 12.78
N GLU A 26 12.76 7.81 13.87
CA GLU A 26 12.74 8.54 15.14
C GLU A 26 14.17 8.76 15.60
N GLU A 27 14.52 10.01 15.93
CA GLU A 27 15.86 10.41 16.37
C GLU A 27 17.00 9.87 15.48
N GLY A 28 16.78 9.87 14.16
CA GLY A 28 17.74 9.37 13.16
C GLY A 28 17.85 7.86 13.06
N LYS A 29 16.98 7.09 13.75
CA LYS A 29 16.95 5.63 13.70
C LYS A 29 15.70 5.14 12.97
N ILE A 30 15.86 4.06 12.21
CA ILE A 30 14.74 3.39 11.54
C ILE A 30 13.93 2.62 12.58
N THR A 31 12.63 2.91 12.71
CA THR A 31 11.72 2.23 13.63
C THR A 31 10.98 1.07 12.98
N ASP A 32 10.81 1.07 11.66
CA ASP A 32 10.25 -0.03 10.89
C ASP A 32 11.02 -0.17 9.56
N ASP A 33 11.55 -1.34 9.30
CA ASP A 33 12.36 -1.66 8.12
C ASP A 33 11.69 -2.63 7.12
N THR A 34 10.38 -2.82 7.25
CA THR A 34 9.58 -3.72 6.40
C THR A 34 9.77 -3.43 4.91
N ARG A 35 9.83 -2.15 4.52
CA ARG A 35 10.05 -1.74 3.12
C ARG A 35 11.45 -2.08 2.63
N ILE A 36 12.45 -1.99 3.49
CA ILE A 36 13.83 -2.40 3.14
C ILE A 36 13.85 -3.91 2.89
N LYS A 37 13.27 -4.70 3.81
CA LYS A 37 13.17 -6.16 3.68
C LYS A 37 12.45 -6.59 2.41
N ALA A 38 11.40 -5.87 2.03
CA ALA A 38 10.62 -6.17 0.83
C ALA A 38 11.43 -6.07 -0.47
N ALA A 39 12.45 -5.20 -0.53
CA ALA A 39 13.32 -5.03 -1.69
C ALA A 39 14.49 -6.02 -1.74
N LEU A 40 14.84 -6.66 -0.60
CA LEU A 40 16.00 -7.55 -0.52
C LEU A 40 15.99 -8.71 -1.53
N PRO A 41 14.87 -9.39 -1.82
CA PRO A 41 14.86 -10.48 -2.80
C PRO A 41 15.35 -10.05 -4.17
N THR A 42 14.93 -8.88 -4.67
CA THR A 42 15.37 -8.33 -5.95
C THR A 42 16.85 -7.93 -5.90
N ILE A 43 17.26 -7.24 -4.84
CA ILE A 43 18.66 -6.81 -4.67
C ILE A 43 19.59 -8.03 -4.66
N LYS A 44 19.27 -9.06 -3.86
CA LYS A 44 20.07 -10.30 -3.79
C LYS A 44 20.12 -11.01 -5.13
N TYR A 45 18.99 -11.15 -5.82
CA TYR A 45 18.96 -11.79 -7.14
C TYR A 45 19.87 -11.09 -8.14
N LEU A 46 19.85 -9.75 -8.19
CA LEU A 46 20.71 -8.98 -9.08
C LEU A 46 22.21 -9.12 -8.74
N LEU A 47 22.55 -9.13 -7.45
CA LEU A 47 23.94 -9.36 -6.99
C LEU A 47 24.43 -10.78 -7.31
N ASP A 48 23.60 -11.80 -7.07
CA ASP A 48 23.91 -13.19 -7.37
C ASP A 48 24.16 -13.38 -8.87
N ASN A 49 23.45 -12.61 -9.70
CA ASN A 49 23.64 -12.57 -11.15
C ASN A 49 24.72 -11.58 -11.62
N LYS A 50 25.60 -11.12 -10.70
CA LYS A 50 26.79 -10.31 -11.02
C LYS A 50 26.49 -8.95 -11.65
N ALA A 51 25.38 -8.33 -11.30
CA ALA A 51 25.13 -6.92 -11.61
C ALA A 51 25.95 -5.99 -10.70
N ALA A 52 26.24 -4.78 -11.15
CA ALA A 52 26.66 -3.65 -10.32
C ALA A 52 25.41 -2.80 -10.03
N LEU A 53 25.09 -2.55 -8.76
CA LEU A 53 23.80 -1.95 -8.37
C LEU A 53 23.94 -0.48 -7.99
N ILE A 54 23.08 0.33 -8.57
CA ILE A 54 22.82 1.71 -8.14
C ILE A 54 21.42 1.71 -7.56
N LEU A 55 21.29 1.86 -6.25
CA LEU A 55 19.99 1.96 -5.59
C LEU A 55 19.58 3.43 -5.48
N MET A 56 18.32 3.72 -5.72
CA MET A 56 17.74 5.04 -5.52
C MET A 56 16.40 4.95 -4.81
N SER A 57 16.14 5.89 -3.91
CA SER A 57 14.88 5.98 -3.19
C SER A 57 14.61 7.42 -2.73
N HIS A 58 13.41 7.63 -2.23
CA HIS A 58 13.06 8.82 -1.48
C HIS A 58 12.91 8.49 0.01
N LEU A 59 13.04 9.50 0.86
CA LEU A 59 12.70 9.47 2.28
C LEU A 59 11.99 10.78 2.64
N GLY A 60 10.80 10.69 3.24
CA GLY A 60 10.04 11.85 3.68
C GLY A 60 9.61 12.81 2.57
N ARG A 61 9.45 14.07 2.95
CA ARG A 61 9.01 15.15 2.05
C ARG A 61 9.89 16.40 2.18
N PRO A 62 11.13 16.35 1.71
CA PRO A 62 12.07 17.50 1.82
C PRO A 62 11.72 18.69 0.91
N LYS A 63 10.75 18.53 -0.01
CA LYS A 63 10.23 19.59 -0.91
C LYS A 63 11.29 20.22 -1.84
N GLY A 64 12.22 19.42 -2.34
CA GLY A 64 13.27 19.87 -3.25
C GLY A 64 14.46 20.54 -2.54
N GLU A 65 14.59 20.35 -1.23
CA GLU A 65 15.69 20.88 -0.44
C GLU A 65 16.51 19.72 0.15
N ALA A 66 17.84 19.86 0.18
CA ALA A 66 18.71 18.89 0.82
C ALA A 66 18.69 19.05 2.35
N LYS A 67 17.75 18.34 2.99
CA LYS A 67 17.58 18.31 4.45
C LYS A 67 18.15 16.99 4.98
N MET A 68 19.21 17.07 5.76
CA MET A 68 19.95 15.89 6.23
C MET A 68 19.13 14.97 7.13
N GLU A 69 18.06 15.46 7.75
CA GLU A 69 17.08 14.63 8.47
C GLU A 69 16.38 13.59 7.57
N PHE A 70 16.36 13.83 6.24
CA PHE A 70 15.85 12.92 5.22
C PHE A 70 16.95 12.26 4.40
N SER A 71 18.19 12.23 4.89
CA SER A 71 19.27 11.49 4.24
C SER A 71 19.05 9.98 4.27
N LEU A 72 19.45 9.29 3.21
CA LEU A 72 19.38 7.83 3.11
C LEU A 72 20.59 7.13 3.77
N ALA A 73 21.48 7.86 4.45
CA ALA A 73 22.62 7.24 5.14
C ALA A 73 22.23 6.10 6.09
N PRO A 74 21.21 6.27 7.00
CA PRO A 74 20.79 5.16 7.88
C PRO A 74 20.25 3.94 7.11
N VAL A 75 19.68 4.16 5.92
CA VAL A 75 19.21 3.06 5.06
C VAL A 75 20.38 2.28 4.48
N ALA A 76 21.48 2.95 4.09
CA ALA A 76 22.68 2.29 3.60
C ALA A 76 23.32 1.38 4.66
N GLU A 77 23.35 1.85 5.91
CA GLU A 77 23.82 1.07 7.06
C GLU A 77 22.94 -0.16 7.27
N ARG A 78 21.62 0.00 7.31
CA ARG A 78 20.67 -1.10 7.50
C ARG A 78 20.69 -2.10 6.34
N LEU A 79 20.85 -1.66 5.10
CA LEU A 79 21.04 -2.54 3.94
C LEU A 79 22.33 -3.34 4.05
N SER A 80 23.43 -2.71 4.50
CA SER A 80 24.72 -3.39 4.70
C SER A 80 24.62 -4.52 5.73
N GLU A 81 23.88 -4.30 6.82
CA GLU A 81 23.58 -5.32 7.83
C GLU A 81 22.83 -6.52 7.21
N TYR A 82 21.76 -6.28 6.44
CA TYR A 82 20.95 -7.36 5.84
C TYR A 82 21.65 -8.12 4.70
N LEU A 83 22.53 -7.46 4.00
CA LEU A 83 23.24 -8.06 2.88
C LEU A 83 24.56 -8.73 3.30
N GLY A 84 25.07 -8.42 4.50
CA GLY A 84 26.39 -8.87 4.94
C GLY A 84 27.52 -8.33 4.03
N ALA A 85 27.29 -7.20 3.35
CA ALA A 85 28.16 -6.59 2.38
C ALA A 85 28.10 -5.06 2.49
N CYS A 86 29.18 -4.38 2.12
CA CYS A 86 29.22 -2.93 2.16
C CYS A 86 28.32 -2.32 1.08
N VAL A 87 27.31 -1.56 1.49
CA VAL A 87 26.57 -0.66 0.62
C VAL A 87 27.26 0.70 0.65
N LYS A 88 27.93 1.05 -0.46
CA LYS A 88 28.55 2.37 -0.60
C LYS A 88 27.46 3.43 -0.54
N PHE A 89 27.69 4.52 0.19
CA PHE A 89 26.81 5.67 0.24
C PHE A 89 27.62 6.94 0.09
N LYS A 90 27.16 7.80 -0.80
CA LYS A 90 27.77 9.09 -1.02
C LYS A 90 26.71 10.17 -0.95
N SER A 91 26.78 10.99 0.09
CA SER A 91 25.84 12.12 0.22
C SER A 91 26.15 13.19 -0.81
N SER A 92 25.16 13.52 -1.62
CA SER A 92 25.20 14.65 -2.54
C SER A 92 23.84 15.35 -2.60
N PRO A 93 23.77 16.66 -2.29
CA PRO A 93 22.53 17.43 -2.46
C PRO A 93 21.98 17.42 -3.89
N LYS A 94 22.86 17.18 -4.87
CA LYS A 94 22.48 17.10 -6.30
C LYS A 94 22.00 15.71 -6.71
N VAL A 95 22.13 14.70 -5.84
CA VAL A 95 21.82 13.29 -6.10
C VAL A 95 22.73 12.70 -7.20
N VAL A 96 22.88 13.39 -8.32
CA VAL A 96 23.80 13.04 -9.42
C VAL A 96 24.71 14.25 -9.66
N ASP A 97 26.00 14.04 -9.50
CA ASP A 97 27.06 14.99 -9.81
C ASP A 97 28.28 14.27 -10.40
N GLU A 98 29.35 14.99 -10.68
CA GLU A 98 30.56 14.40 -11.29
C GLU A 98 31.26 13.40 -10.35
N GLU A 99 31.15 13.58 -9.03
CA GLU A 99 31.71 12.65 -8.06
C GLU A 99 30.91 11.34 -8.04
N ILE A 100 29.57 11.42 -8.02
CA ILE A 100 28.69 10.24 -8.13
C ILE A 100 28.94 9.50 -9.47
N LYS A 101 29.06 10.20 -10.58
CA LYS A 101 29.35 9.58 -11.89
C LYS A 101 30.67 8.83 -11.88
N ARG A 102 31.71 9.38 -11.23
CA ARG A 102 33.00 8.72 -11.07
C ARG A 102 32.86 7.45 -10.22
N GLU A 103 32.23 7.53 -9.04
CA GLU A 103 31.97 6.37 -8.18
C GLU A 103 31.24 5.26 -8.93
N VAL A 104 30.19 5.62 -9.70
CA VAL A 104 29.44 4.68 -10.55
C VAL A 104 30.32 4.11 -11.66
N SER A 105 31.23 4.90 -12.26
CA SER A 105 32.12 4.40 -13.32
C SER A 105 33.05 3.30 -12.82
N GLU A 106 33.50 3.41 -11.57
CA GLU A 106 34.44 2.48 -10.89
C GLU A 106 33.71 1.30 -10.21
N LEU A 107 32.37 1.31 -10.18
CA LEU A 107 31.56 0.29 -9.51
C LEU A 107 31.70 -1.06 -10.23
N LYS A 108 32.09 -2.10 -9.48
CA LYS A 108 32.31 -3.45 -10.00
C LYS A 108 31.06 -4.33 -9.83
N SER A 109 31.01 -5.40 -10.64
CA SER A 109 29.98 -6.44 -10.48
C SER A 109 29.94 -6.98 -9.04
N GLY A 110 28.75 -7.01 -8.46
CA GLY A 110 28.51 -7.41 -7.07
C GLY A 110 28.66 -6.29 -6.05
N GLU A 111 29.05 -5.09 -6.46
CA GLU A 111 29.07 -3.90 -5.58
C GLU A 111 27.77 -3.11 -5.66
N ILE A 112 27.49 -2.34 -4.60
CA ILE A 112 26.27 -1.57 -4.43
C ILE A 112 26.62 -0.13 -4.06
N LEU A 113 26.00 0.82 -4.74
CA LEU A 113 25.98 2.23 -4.37
C LEU A 113 24.54 2.66 -4.14
N LEU A 114 24.22 3.24 -2.97
CA LEU A 114 22.96 3.92 -2.71
C LEU A 114 23.16 5.42 -2.95
N LEU A 115 22.32 5.99 -3.82
CA LEU A 115 22.28 7.44 -4.06
C LEU A 115 21.61 8.14 -2.87
N GLU A 116 21.84 9.44 -2.76
CA GLU A 116 21.12 10.29 -1.81
C GLU A 116 19.63 10.46 -2.23
N ASN A 117 18.80 10.88 -1.30
CA ASN A 117 17.36 11.07 -1.44
C ASN A 117 16.99 11.83 -2.72
N VAL A 118 16.37 11.16 -3.67
CA VAL A 118 16.01 11.76 -4.97
C VAL A 118 15.13 12.99 -4.83
N ARG A 119 14.35 13.12 -3.73
CA ARG A 119 13.50 14.28 -3.44
C ARG A 119 14.25 15.50 -2.89
N PHE A 120 15.57 15.42 -2.74
CA PHE A 120 16.40 16.62 -2.55
C PHE A 120 16.37 17.51 -3.79
N ARG A 121 16.00 16.93 -4.93
CA ARG A 121 15.78 17.63 -6.18
C ARG A 121 14.28 17.82 -6.42
N LYS A 122 13.86 19.05 -6.67
CA LYS A 122 12.47 19.36 -7.05
C LYS A 122 12.09 18.67 -8.36
N GLU A 123 13.05 18.57 -9.26
CA GLU A 123 12.93 17.93 -10.56
C GLU A 123 12.47 16.47 -10.48
N GLU A 124 12.67 15.81 -9.33
CA GLU A 124 12.13 14.46 -9.09
C GLU A 124 10.61 14.44 -9.16
N THR A 125 9.97 15.30 -8.37
CA THR A 125 8.49 15.34 -8.31
C THR A 125 7.86 16.00 -9.54
N ASP A 126 8.59 16.87 -10.21
CA ASP A 126 8.17 17.53 -11.42
C ASP A 126 8.33 16.63 -12.67
N ASN A 127 8.88 15.44 -12.50
CA ASN A 127 9.20 14.50 -13.58
C ASN A 127 10.07 15.15 -14.67
N ASP A 128 11.05 15.93 -14.25
CA ASP A 128 11.90 16.69 -15.19
C ASP A 128 12.73 15.76 -16.09
N PRO A 129 12.68 15.93 -17.44
CA PRO A 129 13.38 15.06 -18.36
C PRO A 129 14.91 15.11 -18.24
N LYS A 130 15.47 16.24 -17.79
CA LYS A 130 16.94 16.37 -17.63
C LYS A 130 17.40 15.56 -16.44
N PHE A 131 16.68 15.65 -15.30
CA PHE A 131 17.01 14.85 -14.12
C PHE A 131 16.78 13.35 -14.39
N ALA A 132 15.71 12.98 -15.07
CA ALA A 132 15.47 11.60 -15.50
C ALA A 132 16.63 11.08 -16.37
N LYS A 133 17.16 11.90 -17.31
CA LYS A 133 18.31 11.58 -18.13
C LYS A 133 19.61 11.50 -17.32
N GLU A 134 19.80 12.36 -16.33
CA GLU A 134 20.95 12.29 -15.40
C GLU A 134 20.95 10.95 -14.66
N LEU A 135 19.81 10.53 -14.09
CA LEU A 135 19.67 9.23 -13.42
C LEU A 135 19.94 8.07 -14.40
N ALA A 136 19.36 8.13 -15.59
CA ALA A 136 19.54 7.11 -16.63
C ALA A 136 21.00 6.97 -17.10
N SER A 137 21.77 8.06 -17.07
CA SER A 137 23.20 8.04 -17.50
C SER A 137 24.09 7.19 -16.59
N LEU A 138 23.60 6.78 -15.42
CA LEU A 138 24.36 5.97 -14.45
C LEU A 138 24.29 4.47 -14.74
N ALA A 139 23.40 3.99 -15.62
CA ALA A 139 23.13 2.55 -15.74
C ALA A 139 22.76 2.12 -17.16
N ASP A 140 22.73 0.80 -17.37
CA ASP A 140 22.35 0.13 -18.62
C ASP A 140 20.89 -0.36 -18.61
N LEU A 141 20.31 -0.51 -17.39
CA LEU A 141 18.98 -1.07 -17.16
C LEU A 141 18.33 -0.41 -15.95
N PHE A 142 17.06 -0.13 -16.06
CA PHE A 142 16.21 0.35 -14.96
C PHE A 142 15.33 -0.79 -14.41
N VAL A 143 15.33 -0.96 -13.09
CA VAL A 143 14.46 -1.89 -12.37
C VAL A 143 13.51 -1.10 -11.48
N GLN A 144 12.22 -1.22 -11.72
CA GLN A 144 11.18 -0.67 -10.85
C GLN A 144 10.85 -1.66 -9.75
N GLU A 145 11.08 -1.27 -8.50
CA GLU A 145 10.81 -2.07 -7.29
C GLU A 145 9.95 -1.31 -6.26
N ALA A 146 9.60 -0.07 -6.55
CA ALA A 146 8.90 0.82 -5.63
C ALA A 146 7.40 0.89 -5.91
N PHE A 147 6.64 -0.13 -5.54
CA PHE A 147 5.21 -0.17 -5.75
C PHE A 147 4.49 1.00 -5.05
N GLY A 148 4.86 1.33 -3.81
CA GLY A 148 4.25 2.43 -3.04
C GLY A 148 4.32 3.81 -3.71
N THR A 149 5.21 4.00 -4.69
CA THR A 149 5.32 5.24 -5.47
C THR A 149 4.92 5.10 -6.93
N ALA A 150 4.52 3.91 -7.36
CA ALA A 150 4.23 3.62 -8.76
C ALA A 150 3.04 4.42 -9.34
N HIS A 151 2.15 4.92 -8.47
CA HIS A 151 1.03 5.80 -8.84
C HIS A 151 1.45 7.22 -9.22
N ARG A 152 2.73 7.58 -9.06
CA ARG A 152 3.25 8.93 -9.33
C ARG A 152 4.20 8.91 -10.52
N ALA A 153 3.96 9.78 -11.49
CA ALA A 153 4.87 10.01 -12.58
C ALA A 153 6.02 10.93 -12.12
N HIS A 154 7.02 10.38 -11.44
CA HIS A 154 8.22 11.10 -11.02
C HIS A 154 9.41 10.74 -11.92
N ALA A 155 10.49 11.54 -11.89
CA ALA A 155 11.67 11.29 -12.71
C ALA A 155 12.28 9.90 -12.46
N SER A 156 12.38 9.48 -11.20
CA SER A 156 12.95 8.18 -10.81
C SER A 156 11.99 6.99 -10.94
N THR A 157 10.67 7.22 -11.08
CA THR A 157 9.66 6.14 -11.17
C THR A 157 9.16 5.88 -12.58
N ALA A 158 9.00 6.95 -13.38
CA ALA A 158 8.47 6.88 -14.72
C ALA A 158 9.40 7.55 -15.77
N GLY A 159 9.89 8.77 -15.50
CA GLY A 159 10.67 9.53 -16.47
C GLY A 159 11.94 8.83 -16.96
N ILE A 160 12.62 8.13 -16.08
CA ILE A 160 13.87 7.38 -16.37
C ILE A 160 13.67 6.31 -17.46
N ALA A 161 12.48 5.73 -17.56
CA ALA A 161 12.16 4.68 -18.54
C ALA A 161 12.10 5.21 -19.99
N ALA A 162 12.07 6.53 -20.19
CA ALA A 162 12.24 7.12 -21.51
C ALA A 162 13.67 6.97 -22.06
N TYR A 163 14.64 6.66 -21.21
CA TYR A 163 16.07 6.62 -21.54
C TYR A 163 16.73 5.25 -21.32
N LEU A 164 16.10 4.35 -20.56
CA LEU A 164 16.59 3.02 -20.27
C LEU A 164 15.52 1.96 -20.51
N PRO A 165 15.89 0.74 -20.92
CA PRO A 165 14.99 -0.41 -20.79
C PRO A 165 14.52 -0.55 -19.35
N ALA A 166 13.22 -0.77 -19.15
CA ALA A 166 12.59 -0.84 -17.84
C ALA A 166 11.99 -2.23 -17.61
N VAL A 167 12.30 -2.85 -16.47
CA VAL A 167 11.71 -4.12 -16.03
C VAL A 167 11.26 -4.03 -14.57
N SER A 168 10.39 -4.94 -14.14
CA SER A 168 9.99 -5.03 -12.74
C SER A 168 10.96 -5.85 -11.90
N GLY A 169 11.15 -5.45 -10.65
CA GLY A 169 11.63 -6.35 -9.63
C GLY A 169 10.54 -7.28 -9.09
N PHE A 170 10.89 -8.09 -8.10
CA PHE A 170 9.98 -9.12 -7.55
C PHE A 170 8.84 -8.56 -6.73
N LEU A 171 9.04 -7.40 -6.07
CA LEU A 171 7.97 -6.75 -5.32
C LEU A 171 6.87 -6.27 -6.27
N ILE A 172 7.24 -5.55 -7.33
CA ILE A 172 6.27 -5.12 -8.37
C ILE A 172 5.59 -6.33 -9.01
N GLU A 173 6.35 -7.37 -9.38
CA GLU A 173 5.79 -8.61 -9.95
C GLU A 173 4.73 -9.22 -9.01
N LYS A 174 5.05 -9.30 -7.71
CA LYS A 174 4.13 -9.84 -6.70
C LYS A 174 2.88 -8.98 -6.53
N GLU A 175 3.04 -7.66 -6.43
CA GLU A 175 1.92 -6.72 -6.28
C GLU A 175 0.97 -6.78 -7.50
N VAL A 176 1.53 -6.71 -8.71
CA VAL A 176 0.75 -6.79 -9.96
C VAL A 176 0.05 -8.16 -10.08
N LYS A 177 0.71 -9.25 -9.68
CA LYS A 177 0.11 -10.59 -9.72
C LYS A 177 -1.09 -10.70 -8.78
N PHE A 178 -0.97 -10.26 -7.53
CA PHE A 178 -2.03 -10.40 -6.55
C PHE A 178 -3.16 -9.39 -6.77
N LEU A 179 -2.86 -8.10 -6.85
CA LEU A 179 -3.86 -7.07 -7.06
C LEU A 179 -4.48 -7.15 -8.46
N GLY A 180 -3.67 -7.33 -9.51
CA GLY A 180 -4.14 -7.48 -10.88
C GLY A 180 -5.00 -8.74 -11.03
N GLY A 181 -4.53 -9.88 -10.50
CA GLY A 181 -5.31 -11.12 -10.50
C GLY A 181 -6.66 -10.99 -9.82
N ALA A 182 -6.74 -10.26 -8.70
CA ALA A 182 -8.00 -10.02 -8.00
C ALA A 182 -8.93 -9.07 -8.77
N VAL A 183 -8.39 -8.08 -9.48
CA VAL A 183 -9.20 -7.09 -10.20
C VAL A 183 -9.62 -7.57 -11.60
N GLU A 184 -8.73 -8.27 -12.32
CA GLU A 184 -8.95 -8.66 -13.71
C GLU A 184 -9.63 -10.04 -13.84
N ASN A 185 -9.21 -11.01 -13.04
CA ASN A 185 -9.72 -12.39 -13.12
C ASN A 185 -9.77 -13.08 -11.75
N PRO A 186 -10.62 -12.61 -10.82
CA PRO A 186 -10.72 -13.18 -9.47
C PRO A 186 -11.30 -14.59 -9.49
N LYS A 187 -10.84 -15.45 -8.59
CA LYS A 187 -11.58 -16.66 -8.24
C LYS A 187 -12.85 -16.27 -7.48
N ARG A 188 -14.00 -16.83 -7.87
CA ARG A 188 -15.29 -16.48 -7.25
C ARG A 188 -15.73 -17.53 -6.23
N PRO A 189 -16.46 -17.11 -5.19
CA PRO A 189 -16.95 -15.74 -4.91
C PRO A 189 -15.83 -14.75 -4.56
N PHE A 190 -15.92 -13.53 -5.09
CA PHE A 190 -15.03 -12.45 -4.78
C PHE A 190 -15.69 -11.46 -3.80
N VAL A 191 -15.09 -11.27 -2.66
CA VAL A 191 -15.57 -10.37 -1.58
C VAL A 191 -14.59 -9.23 -1.39
N ALA A 192 -15.08 -8.00 -1.40
CA ALA A 192 -14.32 -6.85 -0.95
C ALA A 192 -14.77 -6.44 0.46
N VAL A 193 -13.82 -6.13 1.33
CA VAL A 193 -14.03 -5.59 2.67
C VAL A 193 -13.43 -4.20 2.72
N MET A 194 -14.30 -3.21 2.93
CA MET A 194 -13.91 -1.80 2.97
C MET A 194 -14.27 -1.21 4.32
N GLY A 195 -13.28 -0.66 5.00
CA GLY A 195 -13.41 -0.01 6.30
C GLY A 195 -12.69 1.33 6.35
N GLY A 196 -12.57 1.87 7.56
CA GLY A 196 -11.94 3.17 7.81
C GLY A 196 -12.93 4.26 8.16
N ALA A 197 -12.46 5.51 8.29
CA ALA A 197 -13.24 6.59 8.88
C ALA A 197 -14.27 7.22 7.92
N LYS A 198 -13.90 7.50 6.67
CA LYS A 198 -14.72 8.26 5.72
C LYS A 198 -14.95 7.50 4.42
N VAL A 199 -16.16 7.59 3.89
CA VAL A 199 -16.53 6.99 2.60
C VAL A 199 -15.90 7.75 1.44
N GLY A 200 -15.81 9.08 1.52
CA GLY A 200 -15.29 9.95 0.47
C GLY A 200 -13.91 9.57 -0.04
N ASP A 201 -13.03 9.16 0.86
CA ASP A 201 -11.66 8.75 0.53
C ASP A 201 -11.58 7.45 -0.29
N LYS A 202 -12.66 6.67 -0.34
CA LYS A 202 -12.71 5.33 -0.94
C LYS A 202 -13.74 5.16 -2.06
N ILE A 203 -14.43 6.23 -2.42
CA ILE A 203 -15.47 6.20 -3.46
C ILE A 203 -15.00 5.58 -4.77
N PRO A 204 -13.88 6.03 -5.38
CA PRO A 204 -13.45 5.47 -6.66
C PRO A 204 -13.12 3.98 -6.58
N VAL A 205 -12.57 3.54 -5.44
CA VAL A 205 -12.28 2.12 -5.18
C VAL A 205 -13.59 1.33 -5.08
N ILE A 206 -14.55 1.80 -4.29
CA ILE A 206 -15.86 1.15 -4.12
C ILE A 206 -16.59 1.05 -5.45
N GLU A 207 -16.62 2.12 -6.22
CA GLU A 207 -17.27 2.15 -7.53
C GLU A 207 -16.68 1.14 -8.51
N ASN A 208 -15.35 1.03 -8.57
CA ASN A 208 -14.69 0.04 -9.41
C ASN A 208 -14.94 -1.39 -8.90
N LEU A 209 -14.80 -1.61 -7.60
CA LEU A 209 -15.02 -2.93 -6.99
C LEU A 209 -16.46 -3.42 -7.18
N LEU A 210 -17.47 -2.55 -7.10
CA LEU A 210 -18.87 -2.92 -7.37
C LEU A 210 -19.06 -3.54 -8.76
N THR A 211 -18.21 -3.22 -9.74
CA THR A 211 -18.26 -3.84 -11.08
C THR A 211 -17.66 -5.24 -11.13
N LYS A 212 -17.02 -5.70 -10.06
CA LYS A 212 -16.15 -6.88 -10.07
C LYS A 212 -16.49 -7.93 -8.99
N VAL A 213 -17.01 -7.49 -7.85
CA VAL A 213 -17.23 -8.34 -6.67
C VAL A 213 -18.60 -9.00 -6.68
N ASP A 214 -18.72 -10.12 -5.99
CA ASP A 214 -20.02 -10.77 -5.70
C ASP A 214 -20.63 -10.20 -4.41
N SER A 215 -19.78 -9.76 -3.47
CA SER A 215 -20.21 -9.12 -2.23
C SER A 215 -19.26 -8.00 -1.84
N LEU A 216 -19.84 -6.91 -1.29
CA LEU A 216 -19.12 -5.78 -0.72
C LEU A 216 -19.50 -5.63 0.76
N ILE A 217 -18.53 -5.75 1.64
CA ILE A 217 -18.66 -5.53 3.07
C ILE A 217 -18.16 -4.12 3.39
N ILE A 218 -18.98 -3.32 4.07
CA ILE A 218 -18.63 -2.00 4.57
C ILE A 218 -18.58 -2.07 6.09
N GLY A 219 -17.51 -1.55 6.69
CA GLY A 219 -17.33 -1.45 8.14
C GLY A 219 -16.62 -0.15 8.53
N GLY A 220 -16.26 -0.05 9.81
CA GLY A 220 -15.60 1.14 10.33
C GLY A 220 -16.50 2.38 10.36
N GLY A 221 -15.89 3.54 10.56
CA GLY A 221 -16.58 4.83 10.65
C GLY A 221 -17.39 5.21 9.42
N MET A 222 -16.95 4.76 8.23
CA MET A 222 -17.67 5.02 6.99
C MET A 222 -19.08 4.43 6.97
N SER A 223 -19.38 3.39 7.74
CA SER A 223 -20.72 2.78 7.81
C SER A 223 -21.78 3.73 8.34
N TYR A 224 -21.42 4.70 9.17
CA TYR A 224 -22.38 5.69 9.70
C TYR A 224 -22.91 6.66 8.63
N THR A 225 -22.10 6.92 7.60
CA THR A 225 -22.57 7.70 6.43
C THR A 225 -23.62 6.92 5.64
N PHE A 226 -23.48 5.60 5.51
CA PHE A 226 -24.50 4.74 4.93
C PHE A 226 -25.77 4.68 5.80
N TYR A 227 -25.63 4.60 7.14
CA TYR A 227 -26.79 4.65 8.03
C TYR A 227 -27.57 5.97 7.89
N LYS A 228 -26.85 7.10 7.81
CA LYS A 228 -27.50 8.39 7.59
C LYS A 228 -28.20 8.46 6.25
N ALA A 229 -27.64 7.89 5.19
CA ALA A 229 -28.27 7.73 3.89
C ALA A 229 -29.54 6.86 3.92
N MET A 230 -29.63 5.91 4.87
CA MET A 230 -30.82 5.10 5.16
C MET A 230 -31.84 5.83 6.03
N GLY A 231 -31.57 7.06 6.49
CA GLY A 231 -32.42 7.81 7.39
C GLY A 231 -32.32 7.43 8.87
N LEU A 232 -31.26 6.70 9.26
CA LEU A 232 -31.05 6.28 10.64
C LEU A 232 -30.29 7.34 11.45
N GLU A 233 -30.53 7.35 12.77
CA GLU A 233 -29.77 8.17 13.70
C GLU A 233 -28.48 7.44 14.10
N ILE A 234 -27.40 8.20 14.22
CA ILE A 234 -26.05 7.68 14.41
C ILE A 234 -25.39 8.17 15.72
N GLY A 235 -26.15 8.85 16.58
CA GLY A 235 -25.62 9.46 17.80
C GLY A 235 -24.48 10.45 17.52
N LYS A 236 -23.40 10.33 18.28
CA LYS A 236 -22.16 11.13 18.12
C LYS A 236 -21.16 10.53 17.14
N SER A 237 -21.55 9.47 16.39
CA SER A 237 -20.63 8.79 15.48
C SER A 237 -20.12 9.73 14.39
N ILE A 238 -18.92 9.39 13.86
CA ILE A 238 -18.35 10.15 12.75
C ILE A 238 -19.28 10.15 11.53
N LEU A 239 -19.42 11.30 10.88
CA LEU A 239 -20.24 11.46 9.67
C LEU A 239 -19.42 12.15 8.58
N ASP A 240 -19.45 11.60 7.40
CA ASP A 240 -18.97 12.24 6.18
C ASP A 240 -20.17 12.94 5.49
N THR A 241 -20.50 14.14 5.99
CA THR A 241 -21.72 14.87 5.64
C THR A 241 -21.85 15.13 4.15
N ASP A 242 -20.74 15.43 3.48
CA ASP A 242 -20.72 15.78 2.05
C ASP A 242 -21.00 14.56 1.15
N ASN A 243 -20.89 13.35 1.69
CA ASN A 243 -20.98 12.11 0.92
C ASN A 243 -22.20 11.23 1.28
N VAL A 244 -23.22 11.76 1.99
CA VAL A 244 -24.44 11.01 2.35
C VAL A 244 -25.23 10.60 1.11
N GLU A 245 -25.48 11.53 0.18
CA GLU A 245 -26.20 11.24 -1.07
C GLU A 245 -25.43 10.26 -1.95
N LEU A 246 -24.13 10.33 -1.90
CA LEU A 246 -23.26 9.40 -2.63
C LEU A 246 -23.30 7.99 -2.03
N ALA A 247 -23.31 7.86 -0.69
CA ALA A 247 -23.51 6.56 -0.04
C ALA A 247 -24.85 5.93 -0.45
N LYS A 248 -25.92 6.73 -0.58
CA LYS A 248 -27.21 6.26 -1.11
C LYS A 248 -27.09 5.76 -2.55
N SER A 249 -26.43 6.54 -3.41
CA SER A 249 -26.19 6.14 -4.81
C SER A 249 -25.38 4.84 -4.93
N LEU A 250 -24.39 4.63 -4.05
CA LEU A 250 -23.60 3.39 -4.01
C LEU A 250 -24.46 2.18 -3.61
N MET A 251 -25.39 2.33 -2.65
CA MET A 251 -26.34 1.27 -2.28
C MET A 251 -27.24 0.90 -3.46
N GLU A 252 -27.83 1.90 -4.13
CA GLU A 252 -28.67 1.69 -5.32
C GLU A 252 -27.89 1.03 -6.47
N LYS A 253 -26.63 1.44 -6.65
CA LYS A 253 -25.73 0.87 -7.67
C LYS A 253 -25.44 -0.61 -7.35
N ALA A 254 -25.13 -0.94 -6.10
CA ALA A 254 -24.91 -2.33 -5.66
C ALA A 254 -26.13 -3.20 -5.95
N GLU A 255 -27.33 -2.74 -5.62
CA GLU A 255 -28.58 -3.44 -5.88
C GLU A 255 -28.80 -3.67 -7.39
N LYS A 256 -28.68 -2.62 -8.21
CA LYS A 256 -28.81 -2.71 -9.68
C LYS A 256 -27.82 -3.66 -10.32
N MET A 257 -26.64 -3.79 -9.74
CA MET A 257 -25.57 -4.69 -10.22
C MET A 257 -25.67 -6.11 -9.65
N GLY A 258 -26.62 -6.37 -8.74
CA GLY A 258 -26.77 -7.66 -8.07
C GLY A 258 -25.64 -7.98 -7.09
N VAL A 259 -24.89 -6.98 -6.63
CA VAL A 259 -23.83 -7.12 -5.63
C VAL A 259 -24.45 -7.14 -4.24
N LYS A 260 -24.12 -8.15 -3.44
CA LYS A 260 -24.55 -8.23 -2.05
C LYS A 260 -23.80 -7.21 -1.21
N LEU A 261 -24.44 -6.09 -0.88
CA LEU A 261 -23.88 -5.08 0.02
C LEU A 261 -24.23 -5.46 1.47
N LEU A 262 -23.18 -5.60 2.32
CA LEU A 262 -23.32 -5.88 3.75
C LEU A 262 -22.88 -4.67 4.56
N LEU A 263 -23.81 -4.12 5.35
CA LEU A 263 -23.57 -3.08 6.34
C LEU A 263 -23.67 -3.70 7.74
N PRO A 264 -22.98 -3.14 8.75
CA PRO A 264 -23.14 -3.62 10.11
C PRO A 264 -24.62 -3.52 10.57
N VAL A 265 -25.07 -4.52 11.33
CA VAL A 265 -26.44 -4.57 11.90
C VAL A 265 -26.46 -4.18 13.37
N ASP A 266 -25.30 -4.27 14.02
CA ASP A 266 -25.05 -3.81 15.37
C ASP A 266 -23.64 -3.20 15.48
N VAL A 267 -23.45 -2.34 16.46
CA VAL A 267 -22.22 -1.58 16.65
C VAL A 267 -21.86 -1.49 18.13
N VAL A 268 -20.55 -1.55 18.41
CA VAL A 268 -19.98 -1.28 19.73
C VAL A 268 -19.75 0.21 19.83
N CYS A 269 -20.42 0.84 20.78
CA CYS A 269 -20.43 2.28 20.98
C CYS A 269 -19.82 2.68 22.31
N ALA A 270 -19.31 3.90 22.39
CA ALA A 270 -18.80 4.50 23.61
C ALA A 270 -19.34 5.92 23.81
N LYS A 271 -19.37 6.42 25.03
CA LYS A 271 -19.77 7.82 25.32
C LYS A 271 -18.70 8.82 24.90
N GLU A 272 -17.41 8.41 24.97
CA GLU A 272 -16.23 9.21 24.64
C GLU A 272 -15.27 8.40 23.79
N PHE A 273 -14.42 9.07 23.01
CA PHE A 273 -13.36 8.45 22.22
C PHE A 273 -12.18 8.08 23.13
N SER A 274 -12.38 7.03 23.94
CA SER A 274 -11.41 6.53 24.91
C SER A 274 -11.61 5.04 25.14
N ASN A 275 -10.50 4.30 25.31
CA ASN A 275 -10.55 2.88 25.63
C ASN A 275 -11.26 2.59 26.97
N ASP A 276 -11.23 3.55 27.92
CA ASP A 276 -11.81 3.41 29.26
C ASP A 276 -13.24 3.99 29.35
N SER A 277 -13.84 4.35 28.22
CA SER A 277 -15.19 4.90 28.19
C SER A 277 -16.24 3.83 28.53
N GLU A 278 -17.42 4.27 28.99
CA GLU A 278 -18.59 3.40 29.10
C GLU A 278 -19.01 2.87 27.72
N ILE A 279 -19.12 1.56 27.59
CA ILE A 279 -19.39 0.84 26.36
C ILE A 279 -20.80 0.25 26.37
N ALA A 280 -21.48 0.34 25.23
CA ALA A 280 -22.73 -0.33 24.97
C ALA A 280 -22.79 -0.85 23.53
N VAL A 281 -23.54 -1.93 23.31
CA VAL A 281 -23.82 -2.46 21.96
C VAL A 281 -25.22 -2.05 21.58
N PHE A 282 -25.36 -1.41 20.41
CA PHE A 282 -26.64 -0.99 19.87
C PHE A 282 -26.90 -1.65 18.51
N LYS A 283 -28.19 -1.91 18.23
CA LYS A 283 -28.61 -2.12 16.84
C LYS A 283 -28.46 -0.83 16.07
N ARG A 284 -28.13 -0.88 14.78
CA ARG A 284 -27.94 0.30 13.94
C ARG A 284 -29.18 1.21 13.88
N GLU A 285 -30.39 0.66 14.10
CA GLU A 285 -31.65 1.37 14.12
C GLU A 285 -31.93 2.11 15.45
N SER A 286 -31.10 1.91 16.47
CA SER A 286 -31.36 2.41 17.82
C SER A 286 -30.12 2.90 18.56
N ILE A 287 -29.16 3.48 17.84
CA ILE A 287 -27.96 4.06 18.45
C ILE A 287 -28.37 5.26 19.31
N ASP A 288 -28.02 5.24 20.60
CA ASP A 288 -28.32 6.31 21.53
C ASP A 288 -27.58 7.60 21.16
N ALA A 289 -28.28 8.73 21.29
CA ALA A 289 -27.75 10.05 20.94
C ALA A 289 -26.51 10.47 21.75
N GLY A 290 -26.30 9.88 22.94
CA GLY A 290 -25.14 10.12 23.80
C GLY A 290 -23.89 9.33 23.44
N TYR A 291 -23.99 8.36 22.53
CA TYR A 291 -22.91 7.45 22.17
C TYR A 291 -22.38 7.64 20.75
N MET A 292 -21.14 7.23 20.53
CA MET A 292 -20.49 7.14 19.21
C MET A 292 -20.07 5.70 18.93
N GLY A 293 -20.31 5.22 17.72
CA GLY A 293 -19.87 3.89 17.33
C GLY A 293 -18.37 3.85 17.02
N LEU A 294 -17.68 2.85 17.58
CA LEU A 294 -16.24 2.69 17.48
C LEU A 294 -15.80 1.32 16.93
N ASP A 295 -16.69 0.33 16.91
CA ASP A 295 -16.43 -0.97 16.28
C ASP A 295 -17.74 -1.61 15.79
N ILE A 296 -17.65 -2.63 14.96
CA ILE A 296 -18.80 -3.47 14.58
C ILE A 296 -19.18 -4.40 15.74
N GLY A 297 -20.47 -4.71 15.85
CA GLY A 297 -20.99 -5.57 16.93
C GLY A 297 -20.88 -7.08 16.63
N PRO A 298 -21.19 -7.92 17.62
CA PRO A 298 -21.00 -9.37 17.53
C PRO A 298 -21.90 -10.04 16.50
N GLU A 299 -23.13 -9.54 16.28
CA GLU A 299 -24.00 -10.07 15.24
C GLU A 299 -23.51 -9.71 13.83
N THR A 300 -22.95 -8.52 13.68
CA THR A 300 -22.30 -8.09 12.45
C THR A 300 -21.12 -8.99 12.11
N ILE A 301 -20.26 -9.29 13.11
CA ILE A 301 -19.11 -10.20 12.93
C ILE A 301 -19.59 -11.55 12.37
N LYS A 302 -20.65 -12.12 12.95
CA LYS A 302 -21.21 -13.39 12.49
C LYS A 302 -21.75 -13.31 11.05
N ASN A 303 -22.44 -12.22 10.71
CA ASN A 303 -22.97 -12.02 9.35
C ASN A 303 -21.84 -11.86 8.32
N PHE A 304 -20.75 -11.20 8.68
CA PHE A 304 -19.57 -11.05 7.82
C PHE A 304 -18.85 -12.39 7.67
N GLU A 305 -18.69 -13.15 8.75
CA GLU A 305 -18.09 -14.49 8.74
C GLU A 305 -18.79 -15.40 7.75
N ASP A 306 -20.12 -15.47 7.76
CA ASP A 306 -20.91 -16.31 6.85
C ASP A 306 -20.64 -16.02 5.36
N THR A 307 -20.28 -14.78 5.05
CA THR A 307 -19.95 -14.36 3.68
C THR A 307 -18.47 -14.62 3.37
N LEU A 308 -17.56 -14.27 4.30
CA LEU A 308 -16.12 -14.42 4.13
C LEU A 308 -15.68 -15.89 4.02
N ARG A 309 -16.29 -16.80 4.80
CA ARG A 309 -15.98 -18.24 4.74
C ARG A 309 -16.32 -18.90 3.40
N LYS A 310 -17.15 -18.29 2.59
CA LYS A 310 -17.52 -18.79 1.25
C LYS A 310 -16.68 -18.18 0.13
N ALA A 311 -15.86 -17.17 0.45
CA ALA A 311 -15.08 -16.46 -0.53
C ALA A 311 -13.92 -17.31 -1.08
N ALA A 312 -13.61 -17.13 -2.36
CA ALA A 312 -12.40 -17.67 -2.99
C ALA A 312 -11.34 -16.58 -3.23
N THR A 313 -11.76 -15.32 -3.26
CA THR A 313 -10.88 -14.14 -3.27
C THR A 313 -11.43 -13.11 -2.31
N VAL A 314 -10.56 -12.53 -1.47
CA VAL A 314 -10.90 -11.41 -0.58
C VAL A 314 -9.88 -10.31 -0.74
N VAL A 315 -10.35 -9.09 -0.96
CA VAL A 315 -9.56 -7.86 -0.84
C VAL A 315 -10.06 -7.09 0.37
N TRP A 316 -9.17 -6.79 1.31
CA TRP A 316 -9.52 -6.04 2.51
C TRP A 316 -8.72 -4.75 2.60
N ASN A 317 -9.41 -3.62 2.75
CA ASN A 317 -8.82 -2.29 2.89
C ASN A 317 -9.56 -1.45 3.94
N GLY A 318 -8.92 -1.19 5.06
CA GLY A 318 -9.40 -0.39 6.18
C GLY A 318 -10.03 -1.22 7.30
N PRO A 319 -9.78 -0.83 8.57
CA PRO A 319 -10.25 -1.55 9.75
C PRO A 319 -11.76 -1.42 9.94
N MET A 320 -12.33 -2.37 10.72
CA MET A 320 -13.75 -2.42 11.05
C MET A 320 -14.12 -1.57 12.26
N GLY A 321 -13.13 -1.17 13.06
CA GLY A 321 -13.26 -0.36 14.26
C GLY A 321 -11.94 0.33 14.60
N VAL A 322 -11.89 1.00 15.75
CA VAL A 322 -10.70 1.68 16.30
C VAL A 322 -9.80 0.62 16.96
N PHE A 323 -9.18 -0.22 16.13
CA PHE A 323 -8.42 -1.40 16.56
C PHE A 323 -7.18 -1.09 17.40
N GLU A 324 -6.73 0.16 17.42
CA GLU A 324 -5.67 0.67 18.30
C GLU A 324 -6.07 0.58 19.78
N MET A 325 -7.37 0.71 20.07
CA MET A 325 -7.99 0.57 21.38
C MET A 325 -8.51 -0.85 21.51
N ASP A 326 -8.04 -1.60 22.53
CA ASP A 326 -8.34 -3.03 22.67
C ASP A 326 -9.84 -3.32 22.80
N ASN A 327 -10.60 -2.43 23.45
CA ASN A 327 -12.04 -2.55 23.62
C ASN A 327 -12.85 -2.36 22.30
N PHE A 328 -12.23 -1.83 21.24
CA PHE A 328 -12.84 -1.59 19.94
C PHE A 328 -12.07 -2.27 18.79
N ALA A 329 -11.30 -3.32 19.16
CA ALA A 329 -10.49 -4.08 18.21
C ALA A 329 -11.16 -5.39 17.75
N ALA A 330 -12.25 -5.79 18.41
CA ALA A 330 -12.87 -7.11 18.21
C ALA A 330 -13.32 -7.35 16.76
N GLY A 331 -13.94 -6.36 16.13
CA GLY A 331 -14.40 -6.48 14.75
C GLY A 331 -13.26 -6.65 13.75
N THR A 332 -12.22 -5.83 13.87
CA THR A 332 -11.05 -5.90 13.00
C THR A 332 -10.29 -7.21 13.21
N LYS A 333 -10.13 -7.63 14.46
CA LYS A 333 -9.50 -8.90 14.82
C LYS A 333 -10.25 -10.09 14.26
N ALA A 334 -11.58 -10.12 14.41
CA ALA A 334 -12.41 -11.20 13.91
C ALA A 334 -12.29 -11.34 12.38
N VAL A 335 -12.33 -10.24 11.63
CA VAL A 335 -12.09 -10.28 10.17
C VAL A 335 -10.71 -10.85 9.87
N ALA A 336 -9.65 -10.43 10.56
CA ALA A 336 -8.31 -10.95 10.37
C ALA A 336 -8.22 -12.46 10.66
N GLU A 337 -8.84 -12.94 11.74
CA GLU A 337 -8.88 -14.35 12.12
C GLU A 337 -9.64 -15.21 11.10
N ILE A 338 -10.79 -14.72 10.63
CA ILE A 338 -11.54 -15.40 9.57
C ILE A 338 -10.69 -15.52 8.30
N LEU A 339 -10.05 -14.44 7.86
CA LEU A 339 -9.19 -14.44 6.67
C LEU A 339 -7.95 -15.32 6.83
N ALA A 340 -7.48 -15.52 8.05
CA ALA A 340 -6.38 -16.43 8.35
C ALA A 340 -6.75 -17.92 8.26
N ASP A 341 -8.04 -18.25 8.32
CA ASP A 341 -8.56 -19.63 8.36
C ASP A 341 -9.23 -20.06 7.04
N VAL A 342 -9.57 -19.11 6.15
CA VAL A 342 -10.24 -19.44 4.88
C VAL A 342 -9.27 -19.92 3.80
N GLU A 343 -9.71 -20.85 2.95
CA GLU A 343 -9.00 -21.27 1.74
C GLU A 343 -9.26 -20.28 0.58
N ALA A 344 -8.95 -19.03 0.77
CA ALA A 344 -9.14 -17.97 -0.20
C ALA A 344 -7.81 -17.26 -0.52
N VAL A 345 -7.75 -16.61 -1.67
CA VAL A 345 -6.69 -15.62 -1.93
C VAL A 345 -7.03 -14.35 -1.13
N THR A 346 -6.29 -14.10 -0.07
CA THR A 346 -6.50 -12.97 0.84
C THR A 346 -5.47 -11.87 0.58
N ILE A 347 -5.95 -10.69 0.18
CA ILE A 347 -5.13 -9.54 -0.17
C ILE A 347 -5.48 -8.40 0.78
N ILE A 348 -4.47 -7.97 1.54
CA ILE A 348 -4.60 -6.88 2.50
C ILE A 348 -4.01 -5.61 1.87
N GLY A 349 -4.83 -4.58 1.75
CA GLY A 349 -4.43 -3.27 1.24
C GLY A 349 -4.60 -2.18 2.29
N GLY A 350 -3.76 -1.14 2.20
CA GLY A 350 -3.79 -0.02 3.13
C GLY A 350 -2.96 -0.24 4.40
N GLY A 351 -2.38 0.85 4.90
CA GLY A 351 -1.47 0.82 6.05
C GLY A 351 -2.13 0.31 7.32
N ASP A 352 -3.36 0.77 7.61
CA ASP A 352 -4.07 0.42 8.85
C ASP A 352 -4.46 -1.06 8.88
N SER A 353 -4.90 -1.63 7.74
CA SER A 353 -5.21 -3.07 7.67
C SER A 353 -3.96 -3.92 7.79
N ALA A 354 -2.84 -3.50 7.18
CA ALA A 354 -1.56 -4.16 7.33
C ALA A 354 -1.09 -4.12 8.79
N ALA A 355 -1.15 -2.95 9.43
CA ALA A 355 -0.82 -2.78 10.85
C ALA A 355 -1.70 -3.65 11.77
N ALA A 356 -3.00 -3.77 11.45
CA ALA A 356 -3.92 -4.61 12.22
C ALA A 356 -3.54 -6.10 12.15
N VAL A 357 -3.28 -6.65 10.95
CA VAL A 357 -2.90 -8.07 10.82
C VAL A 357 -1.53 -8.36 11.44
N GLU A 358 -0.61 -7.39 11.44
CA GLU A 358 0.67 -7.48 12.17
C GLU A 358 0.44 -7.45 13.68
N LYS A 359 -0.36 -6.49 14.21
CA LYS A 359 -0.70 -6.40 15.64
C LYS A 359 -1.27 -7.71 16.16
N PHE A 360 -2.10 -8.39 15.38
CA PHE A 360 -2.72 -9.66 15.76
C PHE A 360 -1.86 -10.90 15.45
N GLY A 361 -0.65 -10.73 14.90
CA GLY A 361 0.27 -11.82 14.58
C GLY A 361 -0.19 -12.71 13.41
N LEU A 362 -1.10 -12.23 12.56
CA LEU A 362 -1.74 -13.00 11.50
C LEU A 362 -1.18 -12.68 10.08
N ALA A 363 -0.24 -11.77 9.98
CA ALA A 363 0.32 -11.33 8.69
C ALA A 363 0.85 -12.49 7.83
N HIS A 364 1.49 -13.48 8.46
CA HIS A 364 2.07 -14.65 7.78
C HIS A 364 1.04 -15.61 7.18
N LYS A 365 -0.23 -15.49 7.58
CA LYS A 365 -1.35 -16.29 7.06
C LYS A 365 -2.04 -15.65 5.86
N MET A 366 -1.78 -14.38 5.57
CA MET A 366 -2.35 -13.67 4.43
C MET A 366 -1.60 -14.04 3.14
N SER A 367 -2.33 -14.22 2.04
CA SER A 367 -1.72 -14.52 0.73
C SER A 367 -0.83 -13.38 0.26
N HIS A 368 -1.26 -12.14 0.49
CA HIS A 368 -0.50 -10.94 0.18
C HIS A 368 -0.89 -9.76 1.06
N ILE A 369 0.11 -9.06 1.57
CA ILE A 369 -0.05 -7.76 2.22
C ILE A 369 0.62 -6.75 1.31
N SER A 370 -0.15 -5.84 0.74
CA SER A 370 0.40 -4.83 -0.16
C SER A 370 1.16 -3.76 0.62
N THR A 371 2.34 -3.45 0.13
CA THR A 371 3.18 -2.36 0.64
C THR A 371 2.81 -1.00 0.01
N GLY A 372 1.85 -1.00 -0.92
CA GLY A 372 1.59 0.10 -1.83
C GLY A 372 0.86 1.31 -1.23
N GLY A 373 0.12 1.16 -0.13
CA GLY A 373 -0.69 2.24 0.42
C GLY A 373 -1.61 2.89 -0.63
N GLY A 374 -1.33 4.15 -1.00
CA GLY A 374 -2.08 4.87 -2.03
C GLY A 374 -2.02 4.23 -3.42
N ALA A 375 -0.87 3.63 -3.80
CA ALA A 375 -0.75 2.94 -5.08
C ALA A 375 -1.67 1.72 -5.17
N SER A 376 -1.85 0.98 -4.07
CA SER A 376 -2.79 -0.16 -4.01
C SER A 376 -4.23 0.31 -4.21
N LEU A 377 -4.60 1.44 -3.59
CA LEU A 377 -5.94 2.01 -3.75
C LEU A 377 -6.17 2.41 -5.20
N GLU A 378 -5.26 3.19 -5.80
CA GLU A 378 -5.38 3.62 -7.20
C GLU A 378 -5.39 2.43 -8.17
N PHE A 379 -4.66 1.36 -7.86
CA PHE A 379 -4.72 0.13 -8.64
C PHE A 379 -6.10 -0.54 -8.53
N LEU A 380 -6.67 -0.59 -7.32
CA LEU A 380 -8.02 -1.12 -7.09
C LEU A 380 -9.12 -0.21 -7.67
N GLU A 381 -8.86 1.08 -7.87
CA GLU A 381 -9.70 2.02 -8.62
C GLU A 381 -9.71 1.71 -10.13
N GLY A 382 -8.82 0.83 -10.60
CA GLY A 382 -8.65 0.53 -12.02
C GLY A 382 -7.79 1.56 -12.77
N LYS A 383 -7.07 2.42 -12.07
CA LYS A 383 -6.17 3.40 -12.68
C LYS A 383 -4.89 2.73 -13.17
N THR A 384 -4.40 3.18 -14.30
CA THR A 384 -3.05 2.85 -14.77
C THR A 384 -2.03 3.54 -13.87
N LEU A 385 -1.10 2.76 -13.31
CA LEU A 385 -0.02 3.32 -12.49
C LEU A 385 1.17 3.67 -13.38
N PRO A 386 1.59 4.94 -13.46
CA PRO A 386 2.66 5.37 -14.37
C PRO A 386 3.97 4.58 -14.20
N GLY A 387 4.37 4.29 -12.95
CA GLY A 387 5.58 3.52 -12.66
C GLY A 387 5.52 2.05 -13.04
N ILE A 388 4.31 1.50 -13.32
CA ILE A 388 4.12 0.15 -13.85
C ILE A 388 3.96 0.19 -15.37
N ASP A 389 3.25 1.20 -15.88
CA ASP A 389 2.96 1.33 -17.31
C ASP A 389 4.22 1.41 -18.15
N VAL A 390 5.24 2.12 -17.67
CA VAL A 390 6.55 2.27 -18.36
C VAL A 390 7.40 0.99 -18.41
N ILE A 391 7.04 -0.05 -17.69
CA ILE A 391 7.73 -1.34 -17.74
C ILE A 391 7.41 -2.04 -19.06
N GLN A 392 8.44 -2.59 -19.72
CA GLN A 392 8.29 -3.30 -20.98
C GLN A 392 7.37 -4.51 -20.84
N ASP A 393 6.58 -4.77 -21.87
CA ASP A 393 5.79 -5.99 -22.00
C ASP A 393 6.63 -7.17 -22.51
N LYS A 394 6.25 -8.42 -22.11
CA LYS A 394 6.86 -9.65 -22.61
C LYS A 394 6.48 -9.90 -24.03
#